data_bc39f1499fea3acc1bcc4b78d535bc95
#
_entry.id   bc39f1499fea3acc1bcc4b78d535bc95
#
_cell.length_a   1.000
_cell.length_b   1.000
_cell.length_c   1.000
_cell.angle_alpha   90.00
_cell.angle_beta   90.00
_cell.angle_gamma   90.00
#
_symmetry.space_group_name_H-M   'P 1'
#
loop_
_entity.id
_entity.type
_entity.pdbx_description
1 polymer ?
#
loop_
_entity_poly.entity_id
_entity_poly.type
_entity_poly.pdbx_seq_one_letter_code
_entity_poly.pdbx_strand_id
1 'polypeptide(L)'
;MILLFIFSSQAFANNLRVIDGDTIILNGEKIRFAGIDAPEYKQDCINGDLLIYCGMFSKVLLTKKIGNETPECISEGKDVYGRTLAECFVNGESLSSFLVRHGYAFAYRKYSKKFVKDEEYAKKIRIGMWAMKFEFPWDFRKNKIADNPSKRCGVELTAKLEGYMVWLTEELPHIEPAINLNCKIHIMNLKELTEKDKEKLKRHEIELSDENNKIV
;
A
#
# COMPACT_ATOMS: atom_id res chain seq x y z
N MET A 1 -18.34 29.01 -47.29
CA MET A 1 -17.95 29.36 -45.89
C MET A 1 -18.14 28.13 -45.04
N ILE A 2 -17.06 27.38 -44.80
CA ILE A 2 -17.08 26.12 -44.02
C ILE A 2 -16.83 26.49 -42.59
N LEU A 3 -17.81 26.30 -41.69
CA LEU A 3 -17.66 26.47 -40.26
C LEU A 3 -16.96 25.22 -39.69
N LEU A 4 -15.69 25.33 -39.34
CA LEU A 4 -14.98 24.29 -38.56
C LEU A 4 -15.43 24.38 -37.10
N PHE A 5 -16.24 23.42 -36.67
CA PHE A 5 -16.51 23.19 -35.24
C PHE A 5 -15.26 22.53 -34.60
N ILE A 6 -14.47 23.31 -33.90
CA ILE A 6 -13.39 22.78 -33.03
C ILE A 6 -14.06 22.24 -31.75
N PHE A 7 -14.25 20.93 -31.66
CA PHE A 7 -14.60 20.28 -30.42
C PHE A 7 -13.38 20.34 -29.50
N SER A 8 -13.39 21.29 -28.58
CA SER A 8 -12.44 21.30 -27.45
C SER A 8 -12.81 20.16 -26.52
N SER A 9 -12.07 19.04 -26.57
CA SER A 9 -12.15 18.00 -25.56
C SER A 9 -11.52 18.56 -24.26
N GLN A 10 -12.35 19.03 -23.34
CA GLN A 10 -11.92 19.32 -21.98
C GLN A 10 -11.55 17.97 -21.31
N ALA A 11 -10.26 17.71 -21.20
CA ALA A 11 -9.75 16.67 -20.34
C ALA A 11 -10.07 17.07 -18.89
N PHE A 12 -11.11 16.48 -18.31
CA PHE A 12 -11.36 16.58 -16.88
C PHE A 12 -10.21 15.89 -16.18
N ALA A 13 -9.33 16.66 -15.53
CA ALA A 13 -8.32 16.10 -14.66
C ALA A 13 -9.06 15.39 -13.50
N ASN A 14 -9.03 14.07 -13.49
CA ASN A 14 -9.62 13.29 -12.43
C ASN A 14 -8.89 13.57 -11.13
N ASN A 15 -9.61 14.12 -10.15
CA ASN A 15 -9.05 14.40 -8.84
C ASN A 15 -9.10 13.11 -7.99
N LEU A 16 -8.11 12.23 -8.22
CA LEU A 16 -7.93 11.00 -7.49
C LEU A 16 -6.82 11.15 -6.46
N ARG A 17 -7.07 10.73 -5.23
CA ARG A 17 -6.09 10.62 -4.16
C ARG A 17 -6.27 9.33 -3.38
N VAL A 18 -5.26 8.48 -3.34
CA VAL A 18 -5.22 7.29 -2.47
C VAL A 18 -4.87 7.74 -1.05
N ILE A 19 -5.71 7.40 -0.08
CA ILE A 19 -5.51 7.74 1.35
C ILE A 19 -4.71 6.63 2.03
N ASP A 20 -5.20 5.40 1.92
CA ASP A 20 -4.62 4.17 2.45
C ASP A 20 -4.97 2.98 1.53
N GLY A 21 -4.75 1.76 2.00
CA GLY A 21 -4.96 0.56 1.18
C GLY A 21 -6.42 0.23 0.85
N ASP A 22 -7.41 0.88 1.47
CA ASP A 22 -8.83 0.62 1.20
C ASP A 22 -9.68 1.89 1.09
N THR A 23 -9.05 3.05 1.01
CA THR A 23 -9.76 4.33 0.97
C THR A 23 -9.14 5.25 -0.08
N ILE A 24 -9.97 5.78 -0.97
CA ILE A 24 -9.60 6.78 -1.97
C ILE A 24 -10.48 8.02 -1.84
N ILE A 25 -10.02 9.14 -2.39
CA ILE A 25 -10.87 10.29 -2.73
C ILE A 25 -10.92 10.37 -4.24
N LEU A 26 -12.11 10.31 -4.80
CA LEU A 26 -12.35 10.42 -6.23
C LEU A 26 -13.34 11.55 -6.47
N ASN A 27 -12.91 12.58 -7.21
CA ASN A 27 -13.72 13.76 -7.50
C ASN A 27 -14.31 14.44 -6.25
N GLY A 28 -13.55 14.45 -5.14
CA GLY A 28 -13.96 15.01 -3.87
C GLY A 28 -14.77 14.08 -2.96
N GLU A 29 -15.23 12.94 -3.47
CA GLU A 29 -15.95 11.93 -2.69
C GLU A 29 -15.00 10.96 -2.03
N LYS A 30 -15.15 10.75 -0.70
CA LYS A 30 -14.37 9.76 0.05
C LYS A 30 -15.02 8.39 -0.03
N ILE A 31 -14.34 7.47 -0.69
CA ILE A 31 -14.80 6.11 -0.98
C ILE A 31 -13.97 5.12 -0.17
N ARG A 32 -14.64 4.25 0.61
CA ARG A 32 -14.03 3.10 1.27
C ARG A 32 -14.40 1.83 0.51
N PHE A 33 -13.43 1.00 0.24
CA PHE A 33 -13.65 -0.26 -0.45
C PHE A 33 -14.45 -1.22 0.43
N ALA A 34 -15.60 -1.66 -0.09
CA ALA A 34 -16.50 -2.55 0.62
C ALA A 34 -15.93 -3.95 0.77
N GLY A 35 -16.21 -4.60 1.88
CA GLY A 35 -15.90 -6.02 2.12
C GLY A 35 -14.44 -6.34 2.41
N ILE A 36 -13.55 -5.37 2.46
CA ILE A 36 -12.15 -5.55 2.85
C ILE A 36 -11.75 -4.62 4.00
N ASP A 37 -10.62 -4.94 4.62
CA ASP A 37 -9.96 -4.10 5.62
C ASP A 37 -8.45 -4.13 5.36
N ALA A 38 -7.86 -2.99 5.06
CA ALA A 38 -6.44 -2.85 4.80
C ALA A 38 -5.69 -2.41 6.06
N PRO A 39 -4.38 -2.67 6.14
CA PRO A 39 -3.56 -2.15 7.24
C PRO A 39 -3.63 -0.63 7.29
N GLU A 40 -3.67 -0.09 8.51
CA GLU A 40 -3.57 1.35 8.75
C GLU A 40 -2.24 1.88 8.18
N TYR A 41 -2.19 3.10 7.65
CA TYR A 41 -1.00 3.66 6.99
C TYR A 41 0.30 3.47 7.79
N LYS A 42 0.24 3.63 9.12
CA LYS A 42 1.37 3.45 10.04
C LYS A 42 1.44 2.06 10.68
N GLN A 43 0.65 1.11 10.19
CA GLN A 43 0.72 -0.26 10.68
C GLN A 43 1.92 -0.96 10.09
N ASP A 44 2.69 -1.61 10.97
CA ASP A 44 3.87 -2.38 10.62
C ASP A 44 3.63 -3.88 10.68
N CYS A 45 4.52 -4.61 10.00
CA CYS A 45 4.66 -6.06 10.04
C CYS A 45 6.13 -6.39 10.26
N ILE A 46 6.42 -7.62 10.67
CA ILE A 46 7.79 -8.09 10.92
C ILE A 46 8.09 -9.26 9.99
N ASN A 47 9.15 -9.13 9.19
CA ASN A 47 9.69 -10.19 8.35
C ASN A 47 11.12 -10.52 8.82
N GLY A 48 11.28 -11.64 9.57
CA GLY A 48 12.52 -11.91 10.27
C GLY A 48 12.84 -10.78 11.29
N ASP A 49 13.95 -10.08 11.09
CA ASP A 49 14.37 -8.93 11.89
C ASP A 49 14.02 -7.57 11.25
N LEU A 50 13.30 -7.61 10.12
CA LEU A 50 12.91 -6.41 9.39
C LEU A 50 11.52 -5.93 9.76
N LEU A 51 11.41 -4.63 9.98
CA LEU A 51 10.16 -3.93 10.13
C LEU A 51 9.69 -3.43 8.76
N ILE A 52 8.48 -3.83 8.38
CA ILE A 52 7.84 -3.45 7.10
C ILE A 52 6.64 -2.56 7.43
N TYR A 53 6.54 -1.38 6.85
CA TYR A 53 5.33 -0.55 6.95
C TYR A 53 4.23 -1.07 6.03
N CYS A 54 3.52 -2.10 6.48
CA CYS A 54 2.51 -2.80 5.69
C CYS A 54 1.39 -1.90 5.20
N GLY A 55 0.96 -0.93 6.01
CA GLY A 55 -0.06 0.03 5.61
C GLY A 55 0.40 0.95 4.49
N MET A 56 1.65 1.41 4.54
CA MET A 56 2.25 2.18 3.45
C MET A 56 2.37 1.33 2.18
N PHE A 57 2.82 0.08 2.30
CA PHE A 57 2.90 -0.82 1.13
C PHE A 57 1.55 -1.10 0.52
N SER A 58 0.51 -1.31 1.32
CA SER A 58 -0.86 -1.46 0.82
C SER A 58 -1.30 -0.24 0.00
N LYS A 59 -1.06 0.97 0.51
CA LYS A 59 -1.32 2.22 -0.22
C LYS A 59 -0.53 2.31 -1.52
N VAL A 60 0.78 2.04 -1.49
CA VAL A 60 1.65 2.10 -2.68
C VAL A 60 1.19 1.09 -3.72
N LEU A 61 0.87 -0.14 -3.31
CA LEU A 61 0.38 -1.17 -4.20
C LEU A 61 -0.94 -0.75 -4.88
N LEU A 62 -1.88 -0.20 -4.12
CA LEU A 62 -3.12 0.35 -4.66
C LEU A 62 -2.85 1.49 -5.65
N THR A 63 -1.97 2.43 -5.28
CA THR A 63 -1.61 3.56 -6.15
C THR A 63 -1.02 3.08 -7.48
N LYS A 64 -0.11 2.10 -7.44
CA LYS A 64 0.46 1.50 -8.65
C LYS A 64 -0.57 0.76 -9.49
N LYS A 65 -1.47 0.02 -8.85
CA LYS A 65 -2.54 -0.70 -9.55
C LYS A 65 -3.47 0.24 -10.29
N ILE A 66 -3.80 1.38 -9.69
CA ILE A 66 -4.62 2.40 -10.33
C ILE A 66 -3.82 3.10 -11.45
N GLY A 67 -2.55 3.45 -11.21
CA GLY A 67 -1.73 4.16 -12.17
C GLY A 67 -2.35 5.50 -12.57
N ASN A 68 -2.50 5.72 -13.86
CA ASN A 68 -3.13 6.91 -14.44
C ASN A 68 -4.63 6.71 -14.76
N GLU A 69 -5.19 5.56 -14.42
CA GLU A 69 -6.58 5.22 -14.72
C GLU A 69 -7.53 5.87 -13.72
N THR A 70 -8.79 6.01 -14.15
CA THR A 70 -9.89 6.43 -13.26
C THR A 70 -10.64 5.20 -12.80
N PRO A 71 -10.68 4.89 -11.49
CA PRO A 71 -11.47 3.77 -11.00
C PRO A 71 -12.96 3.96 -11.25
N GLU A 72 -13.63 2.90 -11.73
CA GLU A 72 -15.08 2.81 -11.80
C GLU A 72 -15.59 2.20 -10.49
N CYS A 73 -16.37 2.96 -9.71
CA CYS A 73 -16.81 2.52 -8.38
C CYS A 73 -18.32 2.28 -8.37
N ILE A 74 -18.74 1.09 -7.95
CA ILE A 74 -20.14 0.70 -7.77
C ILE A 74 -20.48 0.85 -6.30
N SER A 75 -21.33 1.81 -5.96
CA SER A 75 -21.73 2.09 -4.58
C SER A 75 -22.59 0.97 -4.01
N GLU A 76 -22.27 0.56 -2.77
CA GLU A 76 -23.04 -0.38 -1.95
C GLU A 76 -23.76 0.32 -0.77
N GLY A 77 -23.66 1.66 -0.67
CA GLY A 77 -24.26 2.46 0.39
C GLY A 77 -23.26 3.37 1.08
N LYS A 78 -23.55 3.74 2.33
CA LYS A 78 -22.66 4.58 3.16
C LYS A 78 -22.38 3.92 4.50
N ASP A 79 -21.19 4.17 5.02
CA ASP A 79 -20.86 3.77 6.40
C ASP A 79 -21.37 4.79 7.43
N VAL A 80 -21.18 4.45 8.72
CA VAL A 80 -21.60 5.30 9.84
C VAL A 80 -20.87 6.64 9.92
N TYR A 81 -19.78 6.81 9.17
CA TYR A 81 -19.00 8.04 9.08
C TYR A 81 -19.34 8.86 7.82
N GLY A 82 -20.33 8.42 7.03
CA GLY A 82 -20.78 9.08 5.82
C GLY A 82 -19.89 8.83 4.58
N ARG A 83 -18.86 7.93 4.66
CA ARG A 83 -18.08 7.53 3.50
C ARG A 83 -18.91 6.63 2.60
N THR A 84 -18.77 6.79 1.29
CA THR A 84 -19.38 5.85 0.34
C THR A 84 -18.65 4.51 0.42
N LEU A 85 -19.40 3.45 0.69
CA LEU A 85 -18.94 2.07 0.56
C LEU A 85 -19.11 1.67 -0.91
N ALA A 86 -18.04 1.23 -1.55
CA ALA A 86 -18.10 0.81 -2.95
C ALA A 86 -17.11 -0.30 -3.26
N GLU A 87 -17.41 -1.08 -4.30
CA GLU A 87 -16.42 -1.86 -5.01
C GLU A 87 -15.92 -1.08 -6.21
N CYS A 88 -14.60 -0.88 -6.30
CA CYS A 88 -13.97 -0.11 -7.36
C CYS A 88 -13.14 -1.00 -8.28
N PHE A 89 -13.13 -0.65 -9.56
CA PHE A 89 -12.49 -1.42 -10.63
C PHE A 89 -11.57 -0.54 -11.46
N VAL A 90 -10.48 -1.11 -11.94
CA VAL A 90 -9.60 -0.53 -12.97
C VAL A 90 -9.40 -1.59 -14.03
N ASN A 91 -9.69 -1.23 -15.28
CA ASN A 91 -9.63 -2.14 -16.44
C ASN A 91 -10.42 -3.46 -16.19
N GLY A 92 -11.59 -3.36 -15.53
CA GLY A 92 -12.47 -4.49 -15.21
C GLY A 92 -11.99 -5.37 -14.04
N GLU A 93 -10.86 -5.10 -13.42
CA GLU A 93 -10.36 -5.84 -12.27
C GLU A 93 -10.70 -5.12 -10.96
N SER A 94 -11.28 -5.87 -10.00
CA SER A 94 -11.63 -5.36 -8.68
C SER A 94 -10.36 -5.00 -7.89
N LEU A 95 -10.28 -3.75 -7.43
CA LEU A 95 -9.18 -3.28 -6.58
C LEU A 95 -9.17 -3.99 -5.21
N SER A 96 -10.36 -4.31 -4.68
CA SER A 96 -10.51 -5.07 -3.45
C SER A 96 -9.95 -6.49 -3.59
N SER A 97 -10.36 -7.21 -4.66
CA SER A 97 -9.85 -8.56 -4.96
C SER A 97 -8.34 -8.54 -5.18
N PHE A 98 -7.84 -7.56 -5.95
CA PHE A 98 -6.41 -7.39 -6.21
C PHE A 98 -5.61 -7.26 -4.90
N LEU A 99 -5.99 -6.37 -4.00
CA LEU A 99 -5.27 -6.15 -2.73
C LEU A 99 -5.31 -7.37 -1.81
N VAL A 100 -6.47 -8.02 -1.68
CA VAL A 100 -6.63 -9.21 -0.84
C VAL A 100 -5.80 -10.36 -1.40
N ARG A 101 -5.83 -10.56 -2.72
CA ARG A 101 -5.10 -11.63 -3.41
C ARG A 101 -3.58 -11.46 -3.35
N HIS A 102 -3.09 -10.21 -3.24
CA HIS A 102 -1.67 -9.90 -3.01
C HIS A 102 -1.29 -9.85 -1.53
N GLY A 103 -2.24 -10.10 -0.61
CA GLY A 103 -1.99 -10.16 0.83
C GLY A 103 -1.74 -8.81 1.49
N TYR A 104 -2.22 -7.71 0.90
CA TYR A 104 -2.12 -6.35 1.46
C TYR A 104 -3.48 -5.76 1.86
N ALA A 105 -4.53 -6.57 1.87
CA ALA A 105 -5.79 -6.34 2.55
C ALA A 105 -6.38 -7.68 3.00
N PHE A 106 -7.37 -7.64 3.87
CA PHE A 106 -8.04 -8.82 4.43
C PHE A 106 -9.52 -8.80 4.08
N ALA A 107 -10.09 -9.99 3.83
CA ALA A 107 -11.53 -10.13 3.69
C ALA A 107 -12.23 -9.81 5.02
N TYR A 108 -13.04 -8.75 5.04
CA TYR A 108 -13.70 -8.31 6.26
C TYR A 108 -15.01 -9.07 6.45
N ARG A 109 -14.88 -10.32 6.94
CA ARG A 109 -15.96 -11.32 7.04
C ARG A 109 -17.17 -10.86 7.83
N LYS A 110 -17.02 -9.87 8.71
CA LYS A 110 -18.12 -9.27 9.46
C LYS A 110 -19.18 -8.64 8.54
N TYR A 111 -18.75 -8.12 7.39
CA TYR A 111 -19.61 -7.40 6.44
C TYR A 111 -19.80 -8.12 5.13
N SER A 112 -18.80 -8.88 4.66
CA SER A 112 -18.89 -9.58 3.37
C SER A 112 -18.02 -10.84 3.35
N LYS A 113 -18.48 -11.85 2.60
CA LYS A 113 -17.70 -13.07 2.31
C LYS A 113 -17.10 -13.06 0.89
N LYS A 114 -17.29 -11.98 0.14
CA LYS A 114 -16.95 -11.89 -1.29
C LYS A 114 -15.49 -12.22 -1.57
N PHE A 115 -14.56 -11.70 -0.77
CA PHE A 115 -13.12 -11.81 -0.98
C PHE A 115 -12.43 -12.93 -0.17
N VAL A 116 -13.21 -13.81 0.46
CA VAL A 116 -12.66 -14.91 1.29
C VAL A 116 -11.78 -15.84 0.46
N LYS A 117 -12.18 -16.18 -0.78
CA LYS A 117 -11.39 -17.05 -1.67
C LYS A 117 -10.05 -16.41 -2.08
N ASP A 118 -10.02 -15.11 -2.29
CA ASP A 118 -8.80 -14.36 -2.60
C ASP A 118 -7.84 -14.34 -1.41
N GLU A 119 -8.38 -14.19 -0.19
CA GLU A 119 -7.59 -14.25 1.04
C GLU A 119 -7.04 -15.66 1.29
N GLU A 120 -7.84 -16.70 1.08
CA GLU A 120 -7.40 -18.09 1.19
C GLU A 120 -6.29 -18.42 0.19
N TYR A 121 -6.39 -17.89 -1.03
CA TYR A 121 -5.32 -17.99 -2.01
C TYR A 121 -4.03 -17.32 -1.51
N ALA A 122 -4.10 -16.04 -1.10
CA ALA A 122 -2.94 -15.29 -0.60
C ALA A 122 -2.28 -16.00 0.60
N LYS A 123 -3.10 -16.48 1.53
CA LYS A 123 -2.66 -17.25 2.70
C LYS A 123 -1.96 -18.56 2.31
N LYS A 124 -2.54 -19.31 1.36
CA LYS A 124 -1.98 -20.58 0.87
C LYS A 124 -0.59 -20.40 0.28
N ILE A 125 -0.38 -19.38 -0.54
CA ILE A 125 0.92 -19.11 -1.18
C ILE A 125 1.83 -18.23 -0.34
N ARG A 126 1.37 -17.78 0.84
CA ARG A 126 2.13 -16.94 1.77
C ARG A 126 2.67 -15.65 1.14
N ILE A 127 1.83 -14.95 0.36
CA ILE A 127 2.19 -13.68 -0.29
C ILE A 127 1.84 -12.47 0.60
N GLY A 128 2.61 -11.38 0.47
CA GLY A 128 2.40 -10.14 1.21
C GLY A 128 2.50 -10.36 2.70
N MET A 129 1.57 -9.82 3.47
CA MET A 129 1.56 -9.94 4.93
C MET A 129 1.48 -11.39 5.42
N TRP A 130 0.94 -12.33 4.62
CA TRP A 130 0.86 -13.74 5.00
C TRP A 130 2.22 -14.45 5.10
N ALA A 131 3.29 -13.84 4.58
CA ALA A 131 4.68 -14.28 4.78
C ALA A 131 5.32 -13.71 6.07
N MET A 132 4.67 -12.78 6.75
CA MET A 132 5.21 -11.97 7.83
C MET A 132 4.47 -12.24 9.15
N LYS A 133 5.01 -11.72 10.26
CA LYS A 133 4.24 -11.56 11.49
C LYS A 133 3.51 -10.23 11.41
N PHE A 134 2.21 -10.26 11.58
CA PHE A 134 1.36 -9.07 11.51
C PHE A 134 0.21 -9.16 12.51
N GLU A 135 -0.39 -8.03 12.79
CA GLU A 135 -1.66 -7.91 13.49
C GLU A 135 -2.76 -7.58 12.47
N PHE A 136 -3.97 -8.10 12.66
CA PHE A 136 -5.07 -7.72 11.78
C PHE A 136 -5.43 -6.23 11.99
N PRO A 137 -5.84 -5.49 10.93
CA PRO A 137 -6.11 -4.05 11.03
C PRO A 137 -7.12 -3.71 12.13
N TRP A 138 -8.17 -4.52 12.29
CA TRP A 138 -9.17 -4.33 13.35
C TRP A 138 -8.63 -4.56 14.75
N ASP A 139 -7.65 -5.43 14.95
CA ASP A 139 -7.00 -5.64 16.23
C ASP A 139 -5.94 -4.56 16.48
N PHE A 140 -5.16 -4.19 15.47
CA PHE A 140 -4.23 -3.06 15.54
C PHE A 140 -4.93 -1.76 15.99
N ARG A 141 -6.13 -1.47 15.47
CA ARG A 141 -6.93 -0.30 15.92
C ARG A 141 -7.32 -0.37 17.38
N LYS A 142 -7.55 -1.57 17.93
CA LYS A 142 -7.84 -1.76 19.36
C LYS A 142 -6.58 -1.62 20.22
N ASN A 143 -5.45 -2.11 19.73
CA ASN A 143 -4.21 -2.28 20.51
C ASN A 143 -3.18 -1.17 20.26
N LYS A 144 -3.56 -0.01 19.76
CA LYS A 144 -2.71 1.14 19.37
C LYS A 144 -1.56 1.53 20.32
N ILE A 145 -1.33 0.82 21.40
CA ILE A 145 -0.39 1.19 22.47
C ILE A 145 0.85 0.30 22.52
N ALA A 146 0.81 -0.91 21.93
CA ALA A 146 1.92 -1.86 22.05
C ALA A 146 2.81 -1.76 20.82
N ASP A 147 3.96 -1.27 20.85
CA ASP A 147 5.03 -1.37 19.85
C ASP A 147 5.00 -0.40 18.67
N ASN A 148 4.92 0.90 19.00
CA ASN A 148 5.06 1.96 18.01
C ASN A 148 6.53 2.01 17.49
N PRO A 149 6.80 1.94 16.17
CA PRO A 149 8.13 2.13 15.59
C PRO A 149 8.84 3.38 16.10
N SER A 150 8.11 4.46 16.37
CA SER A 150 8.60 5.70 16.95
C SER A 150 9.29 5.48 18.30
N LYS A 151 8.85 4.49 19.09
CA LYS A 151 9.48 4.16 20.38
C LYS A 151 10.80 3.40 20.21
N ARG A 152 10.91 2.59 19.14
CA ARG A 152 12.13 1.79 18.87
C ARG A 152 13.24 2.64 18.25
N CYS A 153 12.87 3.49 17.30
CA CYS A 153 13.82 4.26 16.51
C CYS A 153 13.92 5.75 16.92
N GLY A 154 13.06 6.23 17.84
CA GLY A 154 12.91 7.65 18.15
C GLY A 154 12.05 8.39 17.10
N VAL A 155 11.30 9.39 17.55
CA VAL A 155 10.28 10.06 16.68
C VAL A 155 10.91 10.74 15.47
N GLU A 156 12.02 11.45 15.66
CA GLU A 156 12.69 12.20 14.58
C GLU A 156 13.32 11.24 13.54
N LEU A 157 14.02 10.20 14.00
CA LEU A 157 14.61 9.22 13.11
C LEU A 157 13.54 8.43 12.35
N THR A 158 12.43 8.08 13.01
CA THR A 158 11.30 7.40 12.36
C THR A 158 10.71 8.27 11.24
N ALA A 159 10.52 9.56 11.46
CA ALA A 159 10.01 10.48 10.43
C ALA A 159 10.96 10.57 9.22
N LYS A 160 12.28 10.60 9.48
CA LYS A 160 13.30 10.56 8.41
C LYS A 160 13.24 9.25 7.62
N LEU A 161 13.14 8.12 8.31
CA LEU A 161 13.02 6.80 7.68
C LEU A 161 11.72 6.65 6.87
N GLU A 162 10.59 7.14 7.38
CA GLU A 162 9.32 7.20 6.63
C GLU A 162 9.48 8.01 5.35
N GLY A 163 10.17 9.16 5.38
CA GLY A 163 10.47 9.96 4.19
C GLY A 163 11.30 9.20 3.16
N TYR A 164 12.34 8.49 3.58
CA TYR A 164 13.14 7.64 2.69
C TYR A 164 12.35 6.46 2.13
N MET A 165 11.49 5.83 2.92
CA MET A 165 10.64 4.73 2.46
C MET A 165 9.68 5.20 1.36
N VAL A 166 9.05 6.38 1.52
CA VAL A 166 8.19 6.99 0.50
C VAL A 166 8.99 7.27 -0.77
N TRP A 167 10.14 7.93 -0.64
CA TRP A 167 11.01 8.23 -1.79
C TRP A 167 11.44 6.95 -2.52
N LEU A 168 11.86 5.90 -1.80
CA LEU A 168 12.25 4.61 -2.40
C LEU A 168 11.12 3.97 -3.21
N THR A 169 9.90 3.99 -2.68
CA THR A 169 8.75 3.40 -3.37
C THR A 169 8.32 4.21 -4.60
N GLU A 170 8.60 5.51 -4.64
CA GLU A 170 8.35 6.37 -5.80
C GLU A 170 9.45 6.22 -6.87
N GLU A 171 10.72 6.29 -6.47
CA GLU A 171 11.87 6.26 -7.38
C GLU A 171 12.26 4.85 -7.85
N LEU A 172 12.08 3.85 -6.97
CA LEU A 172 12.43 2.45 -7.21
C LEU A 172 11.23 1.53 -6.89
N PRO A 173 10.15 1.65 -7.68
CA PRO A 173 8.87 0.98 -7.36
C PRO A 173 8.91 -0.56 -7.45
N HIS A 174 9.99 -1.14 -7.94
CA HIS A 174 10.18 -2.58 -8.07
C HIS A 174 10.87 -3.22 -6.85
N ILE A 175 11.32 -2.39 -5.89
CA ILE A 175 11.98 -2.89 -4.69
C ILE A 175 11.10 -2.79 -3.45
N GLU A 176 11.40 -3.59 -2.44
CA GLU A 176 10.70 -3.60 -1.16
C GLU A 176 11.64 -3.10 -0.05
N PRO A 177 11.60 -1.82 0.32
CA PRO A 177 12.40 -1.30 1.42
C PRO A 177 11.82 -1.74 2.78
N ALA A 178 12.69 -2.00 3.73
CA ALA A 178 12.35 -2.35 5.11
C ALA A 178 13.28 -1.64 6.11
N ILE A 179 12.82 -1.48 7.34
CA ILE A 179 13.63 -0.97 8.45
C ILE A 179 13.94 -2.12 9.40
N ASN A 180 15.21 -2.35 9.70
CA ASN A 180 15.57 -3.33 10.73
C ASN A 180 15.43 -2.77 12.16
N LEU A 181 15.62 -3.64 13.18
CA LEU A 181 15.54 -3.24 14.58
C LEU A 181 16.64 -2.24 15.01
N ASN A 182 17.71 -2.11 14.22
CA ASN A 182 18.76 -1.11 14.40
C ASN A 182 18.44 0.23 13.72
N CYS A 183 17.21 0.39 13.22
CA CYS A 183 16.71 1.62 12.56
C CYS A 183 17.47 1.98 11.27
N LYS A 184 17.87 0.97 10.52
CA LYS A 184 18.45 1.13 9.18
C LYS A 184 17.48 0.65 8.11
N ILE A 185 17.49 1.33 6.96
CA ILE A 185 16.71 0.90 5.80
C ILE A 185 17.48 -0.15 5.03
N HIS A 186 16.81 -1.23 4.68
CA HIS A 186 17.33 -2.32 3.86
C HIS A 186 16.48 -2.51 2.63
N ILE A 187 17.08 -3.02 1.56
CA ILE A 187 16.40 -3.38 0.32
C ILE A 187 16.32 -4.91 0.23
N MET A 188 15.10 -5.45 0.12
CA MET A 188 14.89 -6.90 0.17
C MET A 188 15.11 -7.61 -1.18
N ASN A 189 14.94 -6.94 -2.32
CA ASN A 189 15.04 -7.53 -3.66
C ASN A 189 16.27 -7.06 -4.44
N LEU A 190 17.48 -7.48 -4.00
CA LEU A 190 18.75 -7.07 -4.61
C LEU A 190 18.91 -7.50 -6.09
N LYS A 191 18.28 -8.61 -6.48
CA LYS A 191 18.39 -9.16 -7.86
C LYS A 191 17.76 -8.25 -8.91
N GLU A 192 16.86 -7.37 -8.50
CA GLU A 192 16.16 -6.44 -9.40
C GLU A 192 16.85 -5.06 -9.50
N LEU A 193 17.90 -4.81 -8.71
CA LEU A 193 18.61 -3.55 -8.70
C LEU A 193 19.60 -3.44 -9.85
N THR A 194 19.47 -2.38 -10.65
CA THR A 194 20.48 -1.98 -11.62
C THR A 194 21.66 -1.27 -10.94
N GLU A 195 22.80 -1.16 -11.63
CA GLU A 195 23.95 -0.39 -11.10
C GLU A 195 23.58 1.09 -10.84
N LYS A 196 22.69 1.66 -11.67
CA LYS A 196 22.19 3.01 -11.48
C LYS A 196 21.35 3.15 -10.20
N ASP A 197 20.57 2.12 -9.88
CA ASP A 197 19.77 2.08 -8.65
C ASP A 197 20.69 1.99 -7.42
N LYS A 198 21.72 1.15 -7.48
CA LYS A 198 22.74 1.04 -6.41
C LYS A 198 23.46 2.36 -6.17
N GLU A 199 23.80 3.11 -7.21
CA GLU A 199 24.39 4.45 -7.06
C GLU A 199 23.43 5.45 -6.41
N LYS A 200 22.12 5.40 -6.76
CA LYS A 200 21.09 6.23 -6.10
C LYS A 200 21.00 5.92 -4.61
N LEU A 201 20.94 4.65 -4.25
CA LEU A 201 20.84 4.19 -2.86
C LEU A 201 22.07 4.59 -2.05
N LYS A 202 23.27 4.40 -2.60
CA LYS A 202 24.53 4.78 -1.95
C LYS A 202 24.61 6.28 -1.64
N ARG A 203 24.07 7.15 -2.50
CA ARG A 203 24.00 8.60 -2.25
C ARG A 203 23.13 8.95 -1.05
N HIS A 204 22.17 8.10 -0.69
CA HIS A 204 21.28 8.28 0.45
C HIS A 204 21.69 7.45 1.67
N GLU A 205 22.91 6.88 1.68
CA GLU A 205 23.43 6.06 2.78
C GLU A 205 22.52 4.87 3.15
N ILE A 206 21.82 4.32 2.14
CA ILE A 206 20.92 3.17 2.33
C ILE A 206 21.72 1.89 2.18
N GLU A 207 21.69 1.07 3.23
CA GLU A 207 22.35 -0.23 3.25
C GLU A 207 21.58 -1.24 2.40
N LEU A 208 22.30 -2.02 1.59
CA LEU A 208 21.77 -3.14 0.84
C LEU A 208 21.94 -4.42 1.66
N SER A 209 20.91 -5.25 1.71
CA SER A 209 20.99 -6.58 2.31
C SER A 209 20.51 -7.66 1.34
N ASP A 210 21.11 -8.84 1.43
CA ASP A 210 20.67 -10.02 0.67
C ASP A 210 19.42 -10.67 1.29
N GLU A 211 18.97 -11.78 0.66
CA GLU A 211 17.79 -12.55 1.13
C GLU A 211 17.95 -13.09 2.57
N ASN A 212 19.19 -13.13 3.10
CA ASN A 212 19.52 -13.59 4.46
C ASN A 212 19.82 -12.42 5.41
N ASN A 213 19.47 -11.19 5.03
CA ASN A 213 19.75 -9.95 5.77
C ASN A 213 21.25 -9.67 6.01
N LYS A 214 22.14 -10.21 5.16
CA LYS A 214 23.55 -9.84 5.17
C LYS A 214 23.74 -8.57 4.37
N ILE A 215 24.48 -7.61 4.93
CA ILE A 215 24.88 -6.37 4.24
C ILE A 215 25.82 -6.73 3.08
N VAL A 216 25.51 -6.24 1.88
CA VAL A 216 26.26 -6.49 0.64
C VAL A 216 27.07 -5.27 0.24
#